data_9d8f5b8c3ba1a41fc9e085aaee3d8371
#
_entry.id   9d8f5b8c3ba1a41fc9e085aaee3d8371
#
_cell.length_a   1.000
_cell.length_b   1.000
_cell.length_c   1.000
_cell.angle_alpha   90.00
_cell.angle_beta   90.00
_cell.angle_gamma   90.00
#
_symmetry.space_group_name_H-M   'P 1'
#
loop_
_entity.id
_entity.type
_entity.pdbx_description
1 polymer ?
#
loop_
_entity_poly.entity_id
_entity_poly.type
_entity_poly.pdbx_seq_one_letter_code
_entity_poly.pdbx_strand_id
1 'polypeptide(L)'
;AKPLFVFNATNLMTGASMRFRRDYIADQRIGRIEKVPVKLADAVAASAAFPPFLSPFDVDLTKGTFIAGDAATHARPPFNQKAVLTDGGVYDNLGTETVWRRYRTVFVSNAGKPFGFDESPGRDWLQHSLRVIDILMDQAENLRERILGDAYRRNERNGAMWGLTSGLNDPADRPKMLTKKEYEAAQAVATRLKRMSRDEQNLVLKAGYAHAASRIRKYYTPDKGGIADMPDGTPPSV
;
A
#
# COMPACT_ATOMS: atom_id res chain seq x y z
N ALA A 1 -4.99 -11.91 20.31
CA ALA A 1 -5.75 -11.69 19.05
C ALA A 1 -4.89 -12.12 17.87
N LYS A 2 -5.49 -12.69 16.81
CA LYS A 2 -4.76 -13.03 15.58
C LYS A 2 -4.69 -11.78 14.69
N PRO A 3 -3.58 -11.55 13.97
CA PRO A 3 -3.49 -10.44 13.03
C PRO A 3 -4.56 -10.57 11.93
N LEU A 4 -5.13 -9.46 11.52
CA LEU A 4 -6.08 -9.37 10.42
C LEU A 4 -5.37 -8.82 9.20
N PHE A 5 -5.36 -9.59 8.12
CA PHE A 5 -4.86 -9.16 6.83
C PHE A 5 -6.02 -8.63 5.97
N VAL A 6 -5.78 -7.53 5.29
CA VAL A 6 -6.69 -6.95 4.29
C VAL A 6 -5.89 -6.68 3.02
N PHE A 7 -6.34 -7.23 1.90
CA PHE A 7 -5.81 -6.89 0.59
C PHE A 7 -6.74 -5.86 -0.05
N ASN A 8 -6.18 -4.80 -0.60
CA ASN A 8 -6.94 -3.73 -1.25
C ASN A 8 -6.77 -3.83 -2.76
N ALA A 9 -7.86 -3.68 -3.48
CA ALA A 9 -7.88 -3.48 -4.92
C ALA A 9 -8.75 -2.25 -5.25
N THR A 10 -8.69 -1.76 -6.46
CA THR A 10 -9.56 -0.67 -6.93
C THR A 10 -10.65 -1.25 -7.81
N ASN A 11 -11.90 -0.98 -7.48
CA ASN A 11 -13.03 -1.42 -8.30
C ASN A 11 -13.30 -0.40 -9.42
N LEU A 12 -13.01 -0.82 -10.65
CA LEU A 12 -13.19 0.02 -11.85
C LEU A 12 -14.65 0.36 -12.14
N MET A 13 -15.59 -0.48 -11.67
CA MET A 13 -17.02 -0.24 -11.87
C MET A 13 -17.58 0.83 -10.94
N THR A 14 -16.99 0.98 -9.75
CA THR A 14 -17.51 1.91 -8.71
C THR A 14 -16.55 3.07 -8.42
N GLY A 15 -15.28 2.96 -8.81
CA GLY A 15 -14.25 3.92 -8.44
C GLY A 15 -13.92 3.92 -6.96
N ALA A 16 -14.19 2.82 -6.24
CA ALA A 16 -13.97 2.69 -4.81
C ALA A 16 -12.95 1.59 -4.48
N SER A 17 -12.42 1.64 -3.25
CA SER A 17 -11.56 0.57 -2.74
C SER A 17 -12.36 -0.70 -2.47
N MET A 18 -11.94 -1.82 -3.08
CA MET A 18 -12.43 -3.16 -2.79
C MET A 18 -11.49 -3.82 -1.79
N ARG A 19 -12.01 -4.24 -0.64
CA ARG A 19 -11.24 -4.83 0.46
C ARG A 19 -11.52 -6.31 0.58
N PHE A 20 -10.48 -7.12 0.49
CA PHE A 20 -10.54 -8.56 0.69
C PHE A 20 -10.10 -8.90 2.11
N ARG A 21 -10.99 -9.48 2.88
CA ARG A 21 -10.72 -10.06 4.18
C ARG A 21 -11.01 -11.55 4.17
N ARG A 22 -10.58 -12.24 5.21
CA ARG A 22 -10.84 -13.67 5.36
C ARG A 22 -12.32 -14.03 5.37
N ASP A 23 -13.13 -13.16 5.94
CA ASP A 23 -14.54 -13.39 6.24
C ASP A 23 -15.49 -12.70 5.27
N TYR A 24 -15.03 -11.68 4.54
CA TYR A 24 -15.84 -10.95 3.56
C TYR A 24 -15.01 -10.16 2.54
N ILE A 25 -15.66 -9.76 1.48
CA ILE A 25 -15.21 -8.74 0.55
C ILE A 25 -16.12 -7.53 0.72
N ALA A 26 -15.59 -6.30 0.62
CA ALA A 26 -16.42 -5.11 0.77
C ALA A 26 -15.93 -3.96 -0.13
N ASP A 27 -16.91 -3.27 -0.69
CA ASP A 27 -16.76 -1.98 -1.35
C ASP A 27 -17.81 -1.03 -0.74
N GLN A 28 -17.42 0.18 -0.39
CA GLN A 28 -18.33 1.10 0.31
C GLN A 28 -19.59 1.47 -0.49
N ARG A 29 -19.55 1.36 -1.85
CA ARG A 29 -20.67 1.72 -2.72
C ARG A 29 -21.61 0.57 -2.99
N ILE A 30 -21.12 -0.67 -2.91
CA ILE A 30 -21.96 -1.85 -3.13
C ILE A 30 -22.29 -2.62 -1.86
N GLY A 31 -21.51 -2.43 -0.77
CA GLY A 31 -21.73 -3.08 0.50
C GLY A 31 -20.74 -4.19 0.81
N ARG A 32 -21.13 -5.10 1.70
CA ARG A 32 -20.36 -6.23 2.17
C ARG A 32 -20.88 -7.53 1.58
N ILE A 33 -19.99 -8.41 1.18
CA ILE A 33 -20.33 -9.70 0.57
C ILE A 33 -19.59 -10.78 1.36
N GLU A 34 -20.34 -11.65 2.00
CA GLU A 34 -19.83 -12.75 2.79
C GLU A 34 -19.80 -14.05 1.99
N LYS A 35 -18.98 -15.00 2.42
CA LYS A 35 -18.89 -16.35 1.86
C LYS A 35 -18.57 -16.41 0.35
N VAL A 36 -17.95 -15.37 -0.19
CA VAL A 36 -17.45 -15.41 -1.58
C VAL A 36 -16.29 -16.39 -1.62
N PRO A 37 -16.29 -17.37 -2.52
CA PRO A 37 -15.23 -18.39 -2.63
C PRO A 37 -13.98 -17.84 -3.36
N VAL A 38 -13.37 -16.78 -2.80
CA VAL A 38 -12.15 -16.16 -3.34
C VAL A 38 -10.94 -16.76 -2.65
N LYS A 39 -9.99 -17.23 -3.43
CA LYS A 39 -8.72 -17.73 -2.90
C LYS A 39 -7.80 -16.56 -2.50
N LEU A 40 -6.87 -16.82 -1.61
CA LEU A 40 -5.85 -15.84 -1.27
C LEU A 40 -5.06 -15.36 -2.50
N ALA A 41 -4.76 -16.26 -3.43
CA ALA A 41 -4.09 -15.95 -4.68
C ALA A 41 -4.88 -14.93 -5.53
N ASP A 42 -6.22 -15.06 -5.59
CA ASP A 42 -7.08 -14.13 -6.32
C ASP A 42 -7.08 -12.74 -5.68
N ALA A 43 -7.12 -12.68 -4.34
CA ALA A 43 -7.04 -11.41 -3.61
C ALA A 43 -5.70 -10.70 -3.84
N VAL A 44 -4.59 -11.48 -3.85
CA VAL A 44 -3.24 -10.95 -4.14
C VAL A 44 -3.15 -10.51 -5.61
N ALA A 45 -3.67 -11.32 -6.56
CA ALA A 45 -3.66 -10.97 -7.97
C ALA A 45 -4.48 -9.70 -8.25
N ALA A 46 -5.66 -9.56 -7.65
CA ALA A 46 -6.47 -8.35 -7.76
C ALA A 46 -5.77 -7.12 -7.18
N SER A 47 -5.10 -7.29 -6.02
CA SER A 47 -4.35 -6.21 -5.37
C SER A 47 -3.14 -5.74 -6.16
N ALA A 48 -2.53 -6.62 -6.97
CA ALA A 48 -1.34 -6.36 -7.78
C ALA A 48 -1.65 -6.26 -9.29
N ALA A 49 -2.92 -6.08 -9.66
CA ALA A 49 -3.35 -5.98 -11.05
C ALA A 49 -3.01 -4.61 -11.65
N PHE A 50 -1.71 -4.34 -11.83
CA PHE A 50 -1.20 -3.05 -12.30
C PHE A 50 -1.64 -2.73 -13.75
N PRO A 51 -2.26 -1.56 -13.98
CA PRO A 51 -2.67 -1.17 -15.31
C PRO A 51 -1.49 -0.76 -16.21
N PRO A 52 -1.56 -0.97 -17.53
CA PRO A 52 -2.60 -1.70 -18.25
C PRO A 52 -2.33 -3.20 -18.36
N PHE A 53 -1.17 -3.70 -17.90
CA PHE A 53 -0.65 -5.02 -18.29
C PHE A 53 -1.27 -6.20 -17.53
N LEU A 54 -1.62 -6.02 -16.24
CA LEU A 54 -2.19 -7.05 -15.36
C LEU A 54 -3.66 -6.78 -15.01
N SER A 55 -4.20 -5.66 -15.47
CA SER A 55 -5.56 -5.21 -15.28
C SER A 55 -6.35 -5.40 -16.60
N PRO A 56 -7.66 -5.64 -16.55
CA PRO A 56 -8.48 -5.85 -15.35
C PRO A 56 -8.42 -7.28 -14.78
N PHE A 57 -8.78 -7.41 -13.49
CA PHE A 57 -8.98 -8.69 -12.82
C PHE A 57 -10.45 -8.85 -12.41
N ASP A 58 -11.12 -9.87 -12.88
CA ASP A 58 -12.55 -10.08 -12.64
C ASP A 58 -12.81 -11.01 -11.44
N VAL A 59 -13.77 -10.64 -10.59
CA VAL A 59 -14.23 -11.45 -9.47
C VAL A 59 -15.74 -11.67 -9.58
N ASP A 60 -16.16 -12.95 -9.57
CA ASP A 60 -17.55 -13.35 -9.49
C ASP A 60 -18.06 -13.20 -8.05
N LEU A 61 -19.07 -12.37 -7.86
CA LEU A 61 -19.71 -12.08 -6.56
C LEU A 61 -21.02 -12.85 -6.36
N THR A 62 -21.53 -13.53 -7.39
CA THR A 62 -22.88 -14.16 -7.38
C THR A 62 -23.03 -15.26 -6.33
N LYS A 63 -21.92 -15.91 -5.94
CA LYS A 63 -21.92 -16.99 -4.95
C LYS A 63 -21.85 -16.49 -3.49
N GLY A 64 -21.72 -15.20 -3.30
CA GLY A 64 -21.66 -14.61 -1.97
C GLY A 64 -23.01 -14.24 -1.40
N THR A 65 -23.07 -14.08 -0.08
CA THR A 65 -24.23 -13.52 0.61
C THR A 65 -24.07 -12.02 0.71
N PHE A 66 -24.93 -11.28 0.05
CA PHE A 66 -24.85 -9.84 -0.05
C PHE A 66 -25.49 -9.15 1.15
N ILE A 67 -24.79 -8.21 1.77
CA ILE A 67 -25.26 -7.38 2.88
C ILE A 67 -25.08 -5.93 2.48
N ALA A 68 -26.17 -5.27 2.10
CA ALA A 68 -26.17 -3.84 1.84
C ALA A 68 -25.91 -3.07 3.14
N GLY A 69 -24.96 -2.12 3.10
CA GLY A 69 -24.78 -1.15 4.19
C GLY A 69 -25.52 0.15 3.88
N ASP A 70 -25.67 1.01 4.88
CA ASP A 70 -26.38 2.30 4.75
C ASP A 70 -25.79 3.22 3.66
N ALA A 71 -24.48 3.07 3.38
CA ALA A 71 -23.77 3.81 2.32
C ALA A 71 -23.78 3.11 0.96
N ALA A 72 -24.42 1.94 0.83
CA ALA A 72 -24.40 1.14 -0.38
C ALA A 72 -25.40 1.69 -1.42
N THR A 73 -24.94 2.61 -2.24
CA THR A 73 -25.77 3.26 -3.28
C THR A 73 -25.94 2.41 -4.55
N HIS A 74 -25.11 1.37 -4.73
CA HIS A 74 -25.06 0.55 -5.94
C HIS A 74 -25.19 -0.97 -5.64
N ALA A 75 -25.96 -1.33 -4.61
CA ALA A 75 -26.20 -2.73 -4.23
C ALA A 75 -27.17 -3.47 -5.20
N ARG A 76 -26.97 -3.35 -6.49
CA ARG A 76 -27.83 -3.88 -7.56
C ARG A 76 -27.03 -4.41 -8.73
N PRO A 77 -27.62 -5.26 -9.60
CA PRO A 77 -26.97 -5.67 -10.84
C PRO A 77 -26.57 -4.47 -11.72
N PRO A 78 -25.40 -4.56 -12.40
CA PRO A 78 -24.43 -5.64 -12.37
C PRO A 78 -23.42 -5.57 -11.22
N PHE A 79 -23.43 -4.53 -10.40
CA PHE A 79 -22.40 -4.20 -9.39
C PHE A 79 -22.32 -5.23 -8.25
N ASN A 80 -23.43 -5.90 -7.92
CA ASN A 80 -23.47 -6.96 -6.92
C ASN A 80 -23.26 -8.36 -7.49
N GLN A 81 -23.02 -8.49 -8.79
CA GLN A 81 -22.80 -9.77 -9.45
C GLN A 81 -21.33 -10.01 -9.79
N LYS A 82 -20.61 -8.94 -10.14
CA LYS A 82 -19.19 -9.00 -10.45
C LYS A 82 -18.47 -7.75 -10.02
N ALA A 83 -17.17 -7.87 -9.78
CA ALA A 83 -16.26 -6.75 -9.65
C ALA A 83 -15.19 -6.84 -10.73
N VAL A 84 -14.91 -5.73 -11.38
CA VAL A 84 -13.83 -5.54 -12.33
C VAL A 84 -12.76 -4.70 -11.64
N LEU A 85 -11.61 -5.28 -11.37
CA LEU A 85 -10.63 -4.74 -10.44
C LEU A 85 -9.33 -4.36 -11.13
N THR A 86 -8.64 -3.41 -10.54
CA THR A 86 -7.26 -3.05 -10.83
C THR A 86 -6.47 -2.90 -9.53
N ASP A 87 -5.18 -2.64 -9.63
CA ASP A 87 -4.26 -2.48 -8.51
C ASP A 87 -4.81 -1.58 -7.40
N GLY A 88 -4.57 -1.98 -6.16
CA GLY A 88 -4.99 -1.22 -4.99
C GLY A 88 -4.36 0.17 -4.91
N GLY A 89 -3.15 0.31 -5.44
CA GLY A 89 -2.41 1.56 -5.50
C GLY A 89 -3.07 2.65 -6.35
N VAL A 90 -3.92 2.28 -7.31
CA VAL A 90 -4.70 3.25 -8.10
C VAL A 90 -5.63 4.07 -7.20
N TYR A 91 -6.22 3.46 -6.18
CA TYR A 91 -7.08 4.16 -5.22
C TYR A 91 -6.29 4.69 -4.01
N ASP A 92 -5.47 3.83 -3.40
CA ASP A 92 -4.70 4.15 -2.18
C ASP A 92 -3.43 3.29 -2.09
N ASN A 93 -2.32 3.81 -2.60
CA ASN A 93 -1.04 3.08 -2.63
C ASN A 93 -0.47 2.81 -1.22
N LEU A 94 -0.81 3.64 -0.24
CA LEU A 94 -0.37 3.48 1.14
C LEU A 94 -1.27 2.55 1.97
N GLY A 95 -2.46 2.17 1.47
CA GLY A 95 -3.43 1.33 2.16
C GLY A 95 -4.03 1.96 3.42
N THR A 96 -3.90 3.28 3.57
CA THR A 96 -4.30 4.04 4.76
C THR A 96 -5.80 4.11 4.95
N GLU A 97 -6.59 4.14 3.88
CA GLU A 97 -8.05 4.23 3.92
C GLU A 97 -8.69 3.10 4.75
N THR A 98 -8.11 1.90 4.67
CA THR A 98 -8.60 0.72 5.39
C THR A 98 -8.46 0.85 6.90
N VAL A 99 -7.44 1.55 7.38
CA VAL A 99 -7.10 1.67 8.81
C VAL A 99 -7.49 3.03 9.40
N TRP A 100 -7.66 4.06 8.58
CA TRP A 100 -7.80 5.46 8.98
C TRP A 100 -8.88 5.71 10.03
N ARG A 101 -10.07 5.14 9.86
CA ARG A 101 -11.20 5.35 10.80
C ARG A 101 -11.21 4.41 12.00
N ARG A 102 -10.31 3.40 12.03
CA ARG A 102 -10.40 2.30 12.99
C ARG A 102 -9.31 2.32 14.06
N TYR A 103 -8.14 2.85 13.73
CA TYR A 103 -6.96 2.75 14.58
C TYR A 103 -6.35 4.11 14.83
N ARG A 104 -6.01 4.37 16.12
CA ARG A 104 -5.27 5.57 16.49
C ARG A 104 -3.79 5.43 16.15
N THR A 105 -3.22 4.26 16.38
CA THR A 105 -1.81 3.99 16.05
C THR A 105 -1.75 3.35 14.66
N VAL A 106 -1.02 3.99 13.75
CA VAL A 106 -0.87 3.58 12.36
C VAL A 106 0.60 3.61 11.98
N PHE A 107 1.11 2.50 11.46
CA PHE A 107 2.43 2.44 10.85
C PHE A 107 2.27 2.24 9.36
N VAL A 108 2.99 3.05 8.57
CA VAL A 108 2.92 3.01 7.10
C VAL A 108 4.29 2.75 6.52
N SER A 109 4.37 1.71 5.70
CA SER A 109 5.55 1.38 4.91
C SER A 109 5.29 1.70 3.45
N ASN A 110 6.02 2.66 2.90
CA ASN A 110 5.95 3.02 1.48
C ASN A 110 7.13 2.40 0.73
N ALA A 111 6.86 1.43 -0.13
CA ALA A 111 7.84 0.81 -1.01
C ALA A 111 7.84 1.44 -2.43
N GLY A 112 7.07 2.50 -2.63
CA GLY A 112 6.98 3.23 -3.89
C GLY A 112 8.32 3.84 -4.30
N LYS A 113 8.58 3.87 -5.59
CA LYS A 113 9.72 4.59 -6.15
C LYS A 113 9.44 6.09 -6.14
N PRO A 114 10.47 6.93 -5.96
CA PRO A 114 10.30 8.35 -6.17
C PRO A 114 9.88 8.60 -7.62
N PHE A 115 9.01 9.61 -7.81
CA PHE A 115 8.60 10.04 -9.13
C PHE A 115 9.83 10.42 -9.96
N GLY A 116 9.99 9.78 -11.12
CA GLY A 116 11.11 10.05 -12.03
C GLY A 116 10.86 11.28 -12.88
N PHE A 117 11.85 12.15 -12.99
CA PHE A 117 11.82 13.21 -14.00
C PHE A 117 12.04 12.61 -15.39
N ASP A 118 11.37 13.18 -16.38
CA ASP A 118 11.49 12.78 -17.78
C ASP A 118 11.67 14.05 -18.62
N GLU A 119 12.84 14.19 -19.24
CA GLU A 119 13.19 15.35 -20.05
C GLU A 119 12.51 15.34 -21.42
N SER A 120 11.99 14.20 -21.87
CA SER A 120 11.39 14.02 -23.18
C SER A 120 10.18 13.08 -23.13
N PRO A 121 9.09 13.47 -22.45
CA PRO A 121 7.93 12.61 -22.29
C PRO A 121 7.33 12.20 -23.63
N GLY A 122 6.97 10.92 -23.74
CA GLY A 122 6.39 10.34 -24.95
C GLY A 122 5.13 11.07 -25.38
N ARG A 123 4.96 11.25 -26.70
CA ARG A 123 3.84 12.00 -27.29
C ARG A 123 2.78 11.12 -27.92
N ASP A 124 3.05 9.82 -28.07
CA ASP A 124 2.01 8.89 -28.50
C ASP A 124 0.99 8.69 -27.36
N TRP A 125 -0.23 8.30 -27.75
CA TRP A 125 -1.35 8.23 -26.83
C TRP A 125 -1.10 7.29 -25.63
N LEU A 126 -0.36 6.21 -25.83
CA LEU A 126 -0.11 5.21 -24.77
C LEU A 126 0.92 5.74 -23.75
N GLN A 127 2.09 6.15 -24.22
CA GLN A 127 3.14 6.69 -23.35
C GLN A 127 2.68 7.95 -22.63
N HIS A 128 1.97 8.82 -23.32
CA HIS A 128 1.38 10.02 -22.73
C HIS A 128 0.36 9.67 -21.63
N SER A 129 -0.56 8.73 -21.91
CA SER A 129 -1.57 8.31 -20.94
C SER A 129 -0.95 7.64 -19.70
N LEU A 130 0.05 6.79 -19.88
CA LEU A 130 0.79 6.18 -18.78
C LEU A 130 1.49 7.24 -17.92
N ARG A 131 2.12 8.23 -18.54
CA ARG A 131 2.76 9.32 -17.82
C ARG A 131 1.77 10.16 -17.02
N VAL A 132 0.60 10.41 -17.55
CA VAL A 132 -0.48 11.13 -16.84
C VAL A 132 -0.97 10.29 -15.64
N ILE A 133 -1.15 8.99 -15.81
CA ILE A 133 -1.52 8.09 -14.70
C ILE A 133 -0.46 8.13 -13.60
N ASP A 134 0.83 8.04 -13.95
CA ASP A 134 1.93 8.12 -12.98
C ASP A 134 1.90 9.43 -12.19
N ILE A 135 1.65 10.56 -12.86
CA ILE A 135 1.53 11.87 -12.20
C ILE A 135 0.34 11.89 -11.25
N LEU A 136 -0.82 11.39 -11.65
CA LEU A 136 -2.02 11.37 -10.82
C LEU A 136 -1.84 10.46 -9.58
N MET A 137 -1.21 9.30 -9.76
CA MET A 137 -0.91 8.39 -8.64
C MET A 137 0.08 9.02 -7.66
N ASP A 138 1.15 9.64 -8.15
CA ASP A 138 2.14 10.34 -7.32
C ASP A 138 1.49 11.50 -6.53
N GLN A 139 0.65 12.30 -7.18
CA GLN A 139 -0.07 13.39 -6.51
C GLN A 139 -1.03 12.87 -5.42
N ALA A 140 -1.76 11.77 -5.69
CA ALA A 140 -2.63 11.15 -4.70
C ALA A 140 -1.85 10.60 -3.51
N GLU A 141 -0.71 9.97 -3.75
CA GLU A 141 0.20 9.45 -2.72
C GLU A 141 0.77 10.59 -1.87
N ASN A 142 1.35 11.61 -2.49
CA ASN A 142 1.91 12.78 -1.81
C ASN A 142 0.87 13.52 -0.95
N LEU A 143 -0.39 13.59 -1.41
CA LEU A 143 -1.48 14.16 -0.62
C LEU A 143 -1.78 13.32 0.63
N ARG A 144 -1.84 11.99 0.49
CA ARG A 144 -2.07 11.07 1.61
C ARG A 144 -0.92 11.11 2.61
N GLU A 145 0.32 11.17 2.15
CA GLU A 145 1.49 11.34 3.01
C GLU A 145 1.43 12.63 3.82
N ARG A 146 1.04 13.75 3.19
CA ARG A 146 0.86 15.03 3.90
C ARG A 146 -0.23 14.94 4.96
N ILE A 147 -1.40 14.38 4.62
CA ILE A 147 -2.51 14.19 5.57
C ILE A 147 -2.07 13.33 6.76
N LEU A 148 -1.35 12.23 6.50
CA LEU A 148 -0.83 11.37 7.55
C LEU A 148 0.20 12.08 8.43
N GLY A 149 1.14 12.81 7.82
CA GLY A 149 2.14 13.61 8.53
C GLY A 149 1.50 14.72 9.38
N ASP A 150 0.47 15.38 8.89
CA ASP A 150 -0.31 16.37 9.65
C ASP A 150 -1.02 15.74 10.85
N ALA A 151 -1.63 14.57 10.66
CA ALA A 151 -2.32 13.84 11.72
C ALA A 151 -1.34 13.41 12.84
N TYR A 152 -0.11 13.01 12.50
CA TYR A 152 0.93 12.74 13.49
C TYR A 152 1.36 14.02 14.23
N ARG A 153 1.59 15.12 13.52
CA ARG A 153 1.97 16.40 14.14
C ARG A 153 0.92 16.96 15.09
N ARG A 154 -0.36 16.76 14.78
CA ARG A 154 -1.49 17.19 15.62
C ARG A 154 -1.87 16.20 16.70
N ASN A 155 -1.13 15.09 16.85
CA ASN A 155 -1.46 14.00 17.77
C ASN A 155 -2.85 13.37 17.56
N GLU A 156 -3.44 13.53 16.38
CA GLU A 156 -4.68 12.87 15.98
C GLU A 156 -4.43 11.38 15.72
N ARG A 157 -3.21 11.05 15.33
CA ARG A 157 -2.70 9.68 15.14
C ARG A 157 -1.36 9.52 15.81
N ASN A 158 -1.05 8.30 16.24
CA ASN A 158 0.26 7.89 16.72
C ASN A 158 0.87 6.90 15.72
N GLY A 159 2.19 6.79 15.68
CA GLY A 159 2.87 5.86 14.79
C GLY A 159 4.03 6.48 14.03
N ALA A 160 4.36 5.89 12.89
CA ALA A 160 5.40 6.39 12.02
C ALA A 160 5.17 5.99 10.57
N MET A 161 5.74 6.75 9.65
CA MET A 161 5.81 6.41 8.24
C MET A 161 7.28 6.35 7.80
N TRP A 162 7.58 5.38 6.96
CA TRP A 162 8.89 5.22 6.33
C TRP A 162 8.75 4.73 4.91
N GLY A 163 9.77 4.97 4.12
CA GLY A 163 9.87 4.50 2.75
C GLY A 163 11.32 4.44 2.29
N LEU A 164 11.57 3.84 1.14
CA LEU A 164 12.90 3.76 0.53
C LEU A 164 13.52 5.14 0.28
N THR A 165 12.69 6.17 0.13
CA THR A 165 13.11 7.56 -0.08
C THR A 165 13.32 8.34 1.20
N SER A 166 13.01 7.78 2.37
CA SER A 166 13.23 8.43 3.67
C SER A 166 14.70 8.80 3.86
N GLY A 167 14.99 10.09 4.06
CA GLY A 167 16.37 10.60 4.19
C GLY A 167 17.02 11.02 2.88
N LEU A 168 16.30 11.08 1.75
CA LEU A 168 16.81 11.68 0.52
C LEU A 168 17.07 13.18 0.68
N ASN A 169 16.12 13.89 1.26
CA ASN A 169 16.17 15.35 1.44
C ASN A 169 16.94 15.79 2.69
N ASP A 170 17.09 14.88 3.66
CA ASP A 170 17.86 15.15 4.89
C ASP A 170 18.76 13.95 5.21
N PRO A 171 20.08 14.05 5.01
CA PRO A 171 21.03 12.99 5.35
C PRO A 171 21.00 12.56 6.82
N ALA A 172 20.58 13.44 7.74
CA ALA A 172 20.43 13.11 9.15
C ALA A 172 19.27 12.10 9.40
N ASP A 173 18.34 12.03 8.50
CA ASP A 173 17.21 11.08 8.52
C ASP A 173 17.53 9.71 7.90
N ARG A 174 18.73 9.54 7.36
CA ARG A 174 19.16 8.24 6.82
C ARG A 174 19.33 7.23 7.95
N PRO A 175 18.87 5.98 7.75
CA PRO A 175 19.10 4.93 8.74
C PRO A 175 20.59 4.66 8.94
N LYS A 176 21.09 4.83 10.17
CA LYS A 176 22.51 4.60 10.52
C LYS A 176 22.96 3.16 10.28
N MET A 177 22.04 2.22 10.18
CA MET A 177 22.31 0.79 9.93
C MET A 177 22.65 0.50 8.46
N LEU A 178 22.48 1.47 7.56
CA LEU A 178 22.81 1.34 6.14
C LEU A 178 24.05 2.19 5.81
N THR A 179 24.99 1.60 5.11
CA THR A 179 26.03 2.36 4.43
C THR A 179 25.39 3.17 3.28
N LYS A 180 26.07 4.23 2.84
CA LYS A 180 25.61 5.01 1.68
C LYS A 180 25.37 4.12 0.44
N LYS A 181 26.30 3.17 0.18
CA LYS A 181 26.21 2.25 -0.94
C LYS A 181 24.99 1.33 -0.84
N GLU A 182 24.71 0.78 0.33
CA GLU A 182 23.51 -0.06 0.57
C GLU A 182 22.22 0.72 0.43
N TYR A 183 22.18 1.96 0.93
CA TYR A 183 21.04 2.85 0.81
C TYR A 183 20.72 3.12 -0.67
N GLU A 184 21.71 3.51 -1.47
CA GLU A 184 21.57 3.77 -2.90
C GLU A 184 21.20 2.49 -3.68
N ALA A 185 21.84 1.37 -3.35
CA ALA A 185 21.57 0.09 -3.98
C ALA A 185 20.14 -0.42 -3.70
N ALA A 186 19.61 -0.23 -2.48
CA ALA A 186 18.24 -0.61 -2.14
C ALA A 186 17.21 0.18 -2.95
N GLN A 187 17.46 1.47 -3.19
CA GLN A 187 16.58 2.31 -4.02
C GLN A 187 16.62 1.94 -5.50
N ALA A 188 17.75 1.40 -5.96
CA ALA A 188 17.95 0.98 -7.34
C ALA A 188 17.31 -0.38 -7.67
N VAL A 189 16.86 -1.14 -6.67
CA VAL A 189 16.20 -2.44 -6.90
C VAL A 189 14.94 -2.24 -7.74
N ALA A 190 14.91 -2.89 -8.90
CA ALA A 190 13.82 -2.71 -9.85
C ALA A 190 12.54 -3.43 -9.38
N THR A 191 11.41 -2.74 -9.47
CA THR A 191 10.08 -3.35 -9.35
C THR A 191 9.78 -4.17 -10.60
N ARG A 192 9.77 -5.48 -10.48
CA ARG A 192 9.50 -6.39 -11.62
C ARG A 192 9.08 -7.77 -11.14
N LEU A 193 8.26 -8.45 -11.93
CA LEU A 193 7.81 -9.83 -11.68
C LEU A 193 8.91 -10.85 -12.03
N LYS A 194 10.07 -10.70 -11.39
CA LYS A 194 11.21 -11.60 -11.54
C LYS A 194 11.71 -12.03 -10.18
N ARG A 195 12.16 -13.28 -10.07
CA ARG A 195 12.81 -13.76 -8.85
C ARG A 195 14.04 -12.90 -8.51
N MET A 196 14.07 -12.38 -7.30
CA MET A 196 15.21 -11.66 -6.75
C MET A 196 16.33 -12.63 -6.36
N SER A 197 17.58 -12.21 -6.52
CA SER A 197 18.72 -12.92 -5.93
C SER A 197 18.66 -12.88 -4.40
N ARG A 198 19.40 -13.76 -3.73
CA ARG A 198 19.47 -13.75 -2.25
C ARG A 198 20.05 -12.44 -1.73
N ASP A 199 21.05 -11.89 -2.40
CA ASP A 199 21.68 -10.63 -2.01
C ASP A 199 20.72 -9.45 -2.14
N GLU A 200 19.93 -9.39 -3.24
CA GLU A 200 18.87 -8.38 -3.40
C GLU A 200 17.82 -8.52 -2.31
N GLN A 201 17.38 -9.76 -1.99
CA GLN A 201 16.40 -10.01 -0.91
C GLN A 201 16.93 -9.53 0.44
N ASN A 202 18.17 -9.90 0.81
CA ASN A 202 18.80 -9.49 2.05
C ASN A 202 18.98 -7.98 2.13
N LEU A 203 19.38 -7.33 1.02
CA LEU A 203 19.51 -5.88 0.95
C LEU A 203 18.18 -5.17 1.19
N VAL A 204 17.11 -5.62 0.54
CA VAL A 204 15.78 -5.01 0.69
C VAL A 204 15.22 -5.23 2.10
N LEU A 205 15.41 -6.43 2.68
CA LEU A 205 15.05 -6.71 4.07
C LEU A 205 15.80 -5.82 5.05
N LYS A 206 17.12 -5.71 4.89
CA LYS A 206 17.96 -4.84 5.72
C LYS A 206 17.50 -3.37 5.62
N ALA A 207 17.23 -2.91 4.40
CA ALA A 207 16.78 -1.54 4.15
C ALA A 207 15.41 -1.29 4.81
N GLY A 208 14.43 -2.16 4.59
CA GLY A 208 13.09 -2.05 5.19
C GLY A 208 13.15 -2.01 6.71
N TYR A 209 13.93 -2.92 7.31
CA TYR A 209 14.14 -2.93 8.77
C TYR A 209 14.79 -1.65 9.29
N ALA A 210 15.85 -1.20 8.63
CA ALA A 210 16.61 -0.02 9.04
C ALA A 210 15.74 1.26 8.98
N HIS A 211 14.96 1.43 7.90
CA HIS A 211 14.03 2.54 7.76
C HIS A 211 12.92 2.50 8.82
N ALA A 212 12.29 1.33 9.01
CA ALA A 212 11.26 1.15 10.02
C ALA A 212 11.79 1.46 11.42
N ALA A 213 12.91 0.85 11.81
CA ALA A 213 13.52 1.04 13.13
C ALA A 213 13.89 2.51 13.39
N SER A 214 14.49 3.17 12.40
CA SER A 214 14.86 4.59 12.52
C SER A 214 13.63 5.47 12.76
N ARG A 215 12.58 5.29 11.95
CA ARG A 215 11.38 6.13 12.02
C ARG A 215 10.51 5.84 13.24
N ILE A 216 10.36 4.57 13.62
CA ILE A 216 9.61 4.19 14.82
C ILE A 216 10.31 4.75 16.05
N ARG A 217 11.63 4.62 16.21
CA ARG A 217 12.38 5.18 17.33
C ARG A 217 12.28 6.71 17.41
N LYS A 218 12.23 7.40 16.27
CA LYS A 218 12.21 8.87 16.22
C LYS A 218 10.82 9.45 16.48
N TYR A 219 9.76 8.83 16.01
CA TYR A 219 8.44 9.45 15.95
C TYR A 219 7.35 8.75 16.76
N TYR A 220 7.53 7.46 17.09
CA TYR A 220 6.54 6.73 17.84
C TYR A 220 6.82 6.79 19.34
N THR A 221 5.85 7.28 20.10
CA THR A 221 5.87 7.20 21.57
C THR A 221 4.83 6.15 21.96
N PRO A 222 5.24 5.03 22.60
CA PRO A 222 4.29 4.05 23.08
C PRO A 222 3.33 4.67 24.10
N ASP A 223 2.04 4.51 23.88
CA ASP A 223 1.08 4.70 24.97
C ASP A 223 1.49 3.73 26.09
N LYS A 224 1.56 4.17 27.33
CA LYS A 224 2.11 3.53 28.56
C LYS A 224 2.01 1.98 28.68
N GLY A 225 2.31 1.24 27.67
CA GLY A 225 2.31 -0.21 27.58
C GLY A 225 3.55 -0.78 26.87
N GLY A 226 4.59 0.05 26.73
CA GLY A 226 5.93 -0.29 26.26
C GLY A 226 6.00 -1.22 25.05
N ILE A 227 6.51 -0.73 23.92
CA ILE A 227 7.23 -1.65 23.03
C ILE A 227 8.50 -2.00 23.81
N ALA A 228 8.65 -3.29 24.15
CA ALA A 228 9.95 -3.83 24.58
C ALA A 228 11.00 -3.33 23.60
N ASP A 229 12.16 -2.94 24.11
CA ASP A 229 13.26 -2.41 23.34
C ASP A 229 13.38 -3.15 22.01
N MET A 230 13.24 -2.41 20.92
CA MET A 230 13.46 -3.00 19.61
C MET A 230 14.91 -3.49 19.61
N PRO A 231 15.15 -4.79 19.39
CA PRO A 231 16.49 -5.30 19.46
C PRO A 231 17.39 -4.52 18.51
N ASP A 232 18.54 -4.08 19.00
CA ASP A 232 19.62 -3.52 18.16
C ASP A 232 20.22 -4.59 17.22
N GLY A 233 19.44 -5.58 16.90
CA GLY A 233 19.83 -6.78 16.21
C GLY A 233 19.91 -6.64 14.71
N THR A 234 20.74 -7.47 14.14
CA THR A 234 20.83 -7.73 12.69
C THR A 234 19.44 -8.16 12.18
N PRO A 235 18.96 -7.58 11.06
CA PRO A 235 17.70 -8.03 10.48
C PRO A 235 17.75 -9.53 10.18
N PRO A 236 16.61 -10.24 10.28
CA PRO A 236 16.58 -11.67 9.96
C PRO A 236 17.07 -11.89 8.52
N SER A 237 17.98 -12.85 8.35
CA SER A 237 18.35 -13.35 7.03
C SER A 237 17.24 -14.24 6.46
N VAL A 238 17.01 -14.18 5.17
CA VAL A 238 16.03 -15.04 4.45
C VAL A 238 16.62 -16.39 4.13
#